data_0084f7a300b83141fcf85b4b2dd5f8fd
#
_entry.id   0084f7a300b83141fcf85b4b2dd5f8fd
#
_cell.length_a   1.000
_cell.length_b   1.000
_cell.length_c   1.000
_cell.angle_alpha   90.00
_cell.angle_beta   90.00
_cell.angle_gamma   90.00
#
_symmetry.space_group_name_H-M   'P 1'
#
loop_
_entity.id
_entity.type
_entity.pdbx_description
1 polymer ?
#
loop_
_entity_poly.entity_id
_entity_poly.type
_entity_poly.pdbx_seq_one_letter_code
_entity_poly.pdbx_strand_id
1 'polypeptide(L)'
;EMCIRDSPLMENGLFLTKFDTDYEPALGDEFYQFAKSISEDPKYLAERHKLRHYYMTHAECLIHADLHTSNLFTSEDSMKVIDMEFTFCGPFSYDVGYLYGNLLSQYTAACYRDFSSEKERLEFKAYILSTIVDLYHSYTTRFISNWNQDAKEIYRNVPGLQEEFKKNVLLDASGYASIVNWFRVAGNIAYPDFDMITDLNKKRDAMAL
;
A
#
# COMPACT_ATOMS: atom_id res chain seq x y z
N GLU A 1 0.57 -18.56 18.62
CA GLU A 1 2.02 -18.26 18.71
C GLU A 1 2.62 -17.75 17.40
N MET A 2 2.15 -18.14 16.21
CA MET A 2 2.62 -17.58 14.92
C MET A 2 2.27 -16.10 14.75
N CYS A 3 1.07 -15.68 15.13
CA CYS A 3 0.61 -14.30 14.94
C CYS A 3 1.39 -13.21 15.72
N ILE A 4 2.15 -13.57 16.75
CA ILE A 4 2.90 -12.61 17.58
C ILE A 4 4.33 -12.42 17.09
N ARG A 5 4.84 -13.35 16.27
CA ARG A 5 6.28 -13.40 15.93
C ARG A 5 6.65 -12.52 14.74
N ASP A 6 5.75 -12.37 13.79
CA ASP A 6 6.06 -11.75 12.50
C ASP A 6 5.59 -10.29 12.41
N SER A 7 4.58 -9.91 13.21
CA SER A 7 4.15 -8.51 13.30
C SER A 7 5.25 -7.53 13.77
N PRO A 8 6.14 -7.85 14.73
CA PRO A 8 7.27 -6.98 15.06
C PRO A 8 8.32 -6.86 13.96
N LEU A 9 8.50 -7.91 13.13
CA LEU A 9 9.40 -7.86 11.99
C LEU A 9 8.88 -6.89 10.92
N MET A 10 7.59 -7.01 10.59
CA MET A 10 6.92 -6.11 9.65
C MET A 10 6.78 -4.69 10.23
N GLU A 11 6.50 -4.55 11.52
CA GLU A 11 6.50 -3.26 12.21
C GLU A 11 7.84 -2.54 12.05
N ASN A 12 8.95 -3.22 12.37
CA ASN A 12 10.27 -2.64 12.21
C ASN A 12 10.56 -2.30 10.75
N GLY A 13 10.30 -3.21 9.83
CA GLY A 13 10.55 -3.02 8.40
C GLY A 13 9.78 -1.83 7.83
N LEU A 14 8.48 -1.75 8.07
CA LEU A 14 7.59 -0.77 7.44
C LEU A 14 7.55 0.58 8.15
N PHE A 15 7.53 0.57 9.49
CA PHE A 15 7.24 1.79 10.26
C PHE A 15 8.46 2.39 10.95
N LEU A 16 9.55 1.67 11.11
CA LEU A 16 10.69 2.13 11.91
C LEU A 16 12.01 2.18 11.14
N THR A 17 12.56 1.05 10.70
CA THR A 17 13.94 0.98 10.23
C THR A 17 14.21 1.66 8.88
N LYS A 18 13.21 1.80 8.03
CA LYS A 18 13.38 2.41 6.70
C LYS A 18 13.17 3.92 6.68
N PHE A 19 12.85 4.48 7.82
CA PHE A 19 12.82 5.93 8.01
C PHE A 19 14.06 6.42 8.76
N ASP A 20 15.03 5.52 8.98
CA ASP A 20 16.28 5.86 9.64
C ASP A 20 17.19 6.62 8.67
N THR A 21 17.76 7.72 9.15
CA THR A 21 18.46 8.72 8.35
C THR A 21 19.88 8.31 7.93
N ASP A 22 20.34 7.13 8.35
CA ASP A 22 21.67 6.61 8.00
C ASP A 22 21.74 5.92 6.62
N TYR A 23 20.68 6.13 5.82
CA TYR A 23 20.57 5.57 4.48
C TYR A 23 21.49 6.29 3.48
N GLU A 24 22.38 5.55 2.80
CA GLU A 24 23.14 6.09 1.69
C GLU A 24 22.21 6.42 0.50
N PRO A 25 22.23 7.66 -0.02
CA PRO A 25 21.28 8.08 -1.04
C PRO A 25 21.60 7.44 -2.40
N ALA A 26 20.96 6.32 -2.72
CA ALA A 26 21.09 5.65 -4.02
C ALA A 26 20.73 6.57 -5.21
N LEU A 27 19.93 7.62 -4.98
CA LEU A 27 19.47 8.58 -5.98
C LEU A 27 20.09 9.97 -5.86
N GLY A 28 21.09 10.15 -4.99
CA GLY A 28 21.82 11.38 -4.77
C GLY A 28 21.24 12.27 -3.67
N ASP A 29 22.05 13.25 -3.24
CA ASP A 29 21.80 14.07 -2.06
C ASP A 29 20.50 14.88 -2.12
N GLU A 30 20.14 15.40 -3.29
CA GLU A 30 18.93 16.21 -3.46
C GLU A 30 17.66 15.39 -3.19
N PHE A 31 17.61 14.19 -3.75
CA PHE A 31 16.49 13.27 -3.51
C PHE A 31 16.46 12.82 -2.05
N TYR A 32 17.60 12.56 -1.45
CA TYR A 32 17.71 12.22 -0.03
C TYR A 32 17.16 13.33 0.87
N GLN A 33 17.52 14.60 0.61
CA GLN A 33 17.02 15.74 1.40
C GLN A 33 15.49 15.90 1.23
N PHE A 34 14.98 15.69 0.02
CA PHE A 34 13.53 15.67 -0.23
C PHE A 34 12.85 14.56 0.57
N ALA A 35 13.35 13.33 0.47
CA ALA A 35 12.82 12.19 1.20
C ALA A 35 12.86 12.41 2.73
N LYS A 36 13.98 12.95 3.23
CA LYS A 36 14.16 13.29 4.63
C LYS A 36 13.14 14.34 5.09
N SER A 37 12.89 15.37 4.30
CA SER A 37 11.92 16.42 4.65
C SER A 37 10.50 15.88 4.85
N ILE A 38 10.10 14.85 4.09
CA ILE A 38 8.82 14.17 4.27
C ILE A 38 8.84 13.32 5.55
N SER A 39 9.90 12.52 5.73
CA SER A 39 9.99 11.61 6.89
C SER A 39 10.03 12.34 8.24
N GLU A 40 10.56 13.56 8.25
CA GLU A 40 10.67 14.42 9.44
C GLU A 40 9.47 15.38 9.61
N ASP A 41 8.55 15.44 8.66
CA ASP A 41 7.34 16.27 8.81
C ASP A 41 6.51 15.80 10.01
N PRO A 42 6.20 16.71 10.98
CA PRO A 42 5.52 16.32 12.21
C PRO A 42 4.12 15.75 11.99
N LYS A 43 3.41 16.18 10.93
CA LYS A 43 2.07 15.65 10.62
C LYS A 43 2.20 14.25 10.05
N TYR A 44 3.13 14.05 9.11
CA TYR A 44 3.39 12.72 8.55
C TYR A 44 3.81 11.74 9.65
N LEU A 45 4.73 12.13 10.53
CA LEU A 45 5.15 11.33 11.67
C LEU A 45 3.97 10.94 12.57
N ALA A 46 3.12 11.90 12.92
CA ALA A 46 1.96 11.64 13.78
C ALA A 46 0.99 10.63 13.14
N GLU A 47 0.64 10.80 11.86
CA GLU A 47 -0.27 9.89 11.17
C GLU A 47 0.36 8.50 10.96
N ARG A 48 1.64 8.42 10.61
CA ARG A 48 2.37 7.15 10.50
C ARG A 48 2.35 6.37 11.81
N HIS A 49 2.60 7.04 12.95
CA HIS A 49 2.60 6.39 14.26
C HIS A 49 1.19 6.00 14.74
N LYS A 50 0.15 6.73 14.34
CA LYS A 50 -1.25 6.31 14.58
C LYS A 50 -1.54 5.02 13.81
N LEU A 51 -1.21 4.96 12.52
CA LEU A 51 -1.41 3.76 11.70
C LEU A 51 -0.56 2.58 12.18
N ARG A 52 0.68 2.83 12.63
CA ARG A 52 1.49 1.81 13.30
C ARG A 52 0.81 1.27 14.54
N HIS A 53 0.31 2.15 15.41
CA HIS A 53 -0.41 1.73 16.62
C HIS A 53 -1.63 0.90 16.25
N TYR A 54 -2.41 1.34 15.26
CA TYR A 54 -3.57 0.61 14.75
C TYR A 54 -3.17 -0.79 14.22
N TYR A 55 -2.14 -0.86 13.39
CA TYR A 55 -1.59 -2.10 12.87
C TYR A 55 -1.21 -3.12 13.95
N MET A 56 -0.62 -2.65 15.05
CA MET A 56 -0.15 -3.51 16.14
C MET A 56 -1.25 -3.89 17.14
N THR A 57 -2.37 -3.19 17.17
CA THR A 57 -3.39 -3.37 18.22
C THR A 57 -4.75 -3.83 17.73
N HIS A 58 -5.02 -3.78 16.42
CA HIS A 58 -6.33 -4.10 15.84
C HIS A 58 -6.27 -5.41 15.04
N ALA A 59 -6.66 -6.50 15.71
CA ALA A 59 -6.74 -7.84 15.12
C ALA A 59 -8.15 -8.06 14.55
N GLU A 60 -8.48 -7.40 13.44
CA GLU A 60 -9.82 -7.38 12.86
C GLU A 60 -10.09 -8.55 11.90
N CYS A 61 -9.10 -8.92 11.11
CA CYS A 61 -9.17 -10.03 10.17
C CYS A 61 -7.80 -10.66 9.92
N LEU A 62 -7.78 -11.80 9.25
CA LEU A 62 -6.54 -12.37 8.75
C LEU A 62 -6.07 -11.55 7.54
N ILE A 63 -4.89 -10.98 7.63
CA ILE A 63 -4.25 -10.22 6.56
C ILE A 63 -3.04 -10.99 6.01
N HIS A 64 -2.70 -10.73 4.74
CA HIS A 64 -1.52 -11.26 4.08
C HIS A 64 -0.23 -10.59 4.58
N ALA A 65 -0.32 -9.32 4.87
CA ALA A 65 0.72 -8.42 5.37
C ALA A 65 1.86 -8.06 4.38
N ASP A 66 1.94 -8.70 3.22
CA ASP A 66 2.85 -8.33 2.12
C ASP A 66 2.15 -8.48 0.75
N LEU A 67 0.94 -7.93 0.62
CA LEU A 67 0.10 -8.09 -0.57
C LEU A 67 0.51 -7.12 -1.69
N HIS A 68 1.62 -7.41 -2.35
CA HIS A 68 2.03 -6.70 -3.58
C HIS A 68 1.67 -7.49 -4.84
N THR A 69 1.70 -6.84 -6.01
CA THR A 69 1.28 -7.44 -7.28
C THR A 69 2.10 -8.65 -7.70
N SER A 70 3.36 -8.77 -7.27
CA SER A 70 4.19 -9.96 -7.55
C SER A 70 3.75 -11.20 -6.76
N ASN A 71 2.94 -11.03 -5.69
CA ASN A 71 2.34 -12.13 -4.94
C ASN A 71 0.96 -12.53 -5.46
N LEU A 72 0.55 -11.96 -6.61
CA LEU A 72 -0.70 -12.26 -7.29
C LEU A 72 -0.43 -12.96 -8.61
N PHE A 73 -0.77 -14.25 -8.69
CA PHE A 73 -0.74 -15.01 -9.94
C PHE A 73 -2.11 -14.96 -10.59
N THR A 74 -2.19 -14.38 -11.77
CA THR A 74 -3.45 -14.20 -12.51
C THR A 74 -3.44 -14.95 -13.83
N SER A 75 -4.57 -15.53 -14.18
CA SER A 75 -4.90 -16.05 -15.50
C SER A 75 -6.27 -15.50 -15.93
N GLU A 76 -6.72 -15.85 -17.14
CA GLU A 76 -8.05 -15.42 -17.63
C GLU A 76 -9.18 -15.81 -16.67
N ASP A 77 -9.08 -17.00 -16.04
CA ASP A 77 -10.16 -17.58 -15.26
C ASP A 77 -9.87 -17.66 -13.75
N SER A 78 -8.67 -17.32 -13.31
CA SER A 78 -8.30 -17.52 -11.91
C SER A 78 -7.27 -16.52 -11.40
N MET A 79 -7.30 -16.28 -10.10
CA MET A 79 -6.29 -15.55 -9.35
C MET A 79 -5.88 -16.36 -8.12
N LYS A 80 -4.58 -16.42 -7.84
CA LYS A 80 -4.02 -17.04 -6.64
C LYS A 80 -3.11 -16.06 -5.94
N VAL A 81 -3.23 -16.01 -4.63
CA VAL A 81 -2.32 -15.28 -3.75
C VAL A 81 -1.29 -16.29 -3.22
N ILE A 82 -0.02 -15.91 -3.19
CA ILE A 82 1.09 -16.73 -2.71
C ILE A 82 1.90 -15.95 -1.67
N ASP A 83 2.86 -16.63 -1.06
CA ASP A 83 3.84 -16.04 -0.13
C ASP A 83 3.21 -15.46 1.15
N MET A 84 2.49 -16.31 1.83
CA MET A 84 1.71 -15.96 3.03
C MET A 84 2.52 -16.05 4.33
N GLU A 85 3.85 -15.92 4.27
CA GLU A 85 4.74 -16.09 5.42
C GLU A 85 4.56 -15.03 6.52
N PHE A 86 4.10 -13.82 6.15
CA PHE A 86 3.85 -12.71 7.08
C PHE A 86 2.40 -12.63 7.59
N THR A 87 1.56 -13.61 7.27
CA THR A 87 0.14 -13.61 7.60
C THR A 87 -0.11 -13.56 9.11
N PHE A 88 -0.94 -12.61 9.55
CA PHE A 88 -1.41 -12.51 10.93
C PHE A 88 -2.78 -11.81 11.02
N CYS A 89 -3.35 -11.70 12.24
CA CYS A 89 -4.58 -10.95 12.44
C CYS A 89 -4.28 -9.46 12.59
N GLY A 90 -4.70 -8.67 11.62
CA GLY A 90 -4.45 -7.23 11.54
C GLY A 90 -5.66 -6.43 11.07
N PRO A 91 -5.50 -5.13 10.77
CA PRO A 91 -6.59 -4.26 10.37
C PRO A 91 -7.09 -4.56 8.95
N PHE A 92 -8.41 -4.44 8.73
CA PHE A 92 -9.06 -4.61 7.42
C PHE A 92 -8.47 -3.75 6.30
N SER A 93 -7.94 -2.60 6.65
CA SER A 93 -7.44 -1.59 5.72
C SER A 93 -6.05 -1.87 5.17
N TYR A 94 -5.27 -2.73 5.83
CA TYR A 94 -3.84 -2.84 5.55
C TYR A 94 -3.53 -3.41 4.16
N ASP A 95 -4.02 -4.61 3.84
CA ASP A 95 -3.73 -5.26 2.55
C ASP A 95 -4.31 -4.49 1.36
N VAL A 96 -5.46 -3.88 1.55
CA VAL A 96 -6.08 -2.99 0.54
C VAL A 96 -5.19 -1.77 0.30
N GLY A 97 -4.69 -1.15 1.37
CA GLY A 97 -3.76 -0.04 1.30
C GLY A 97 -2.44 -0.43 0.63
N TYR A 98 -1.91 -1.61 0.96
CA TYR A 98 -0.69 -2.13 0.34
C TYR A 98 -0.85 -2.26 -1.18
N LEU A 99 -1.96 -2.83 -1.62
CA LEU A 99 -2.23 -3.02 -3.05
C LEU A 99 -2.47 -1.69 -3.77
N TYR A 100 -3.18 -0.74 -3.15
CA TYR A 100 -3.30 0.62 -3.70
C TYR A 100 -1.96 1.31 -3.88
N GLY A 101 -1.09 1.25 -2.87
CA GLY A 101 0.26 1.81 -2.95
C GLY A 101 1.06 1.20 -4.10
N ASN A 102 0.98 -0.11 -4.28
CA ASN A 102 1.66 -0.80 -5.37
C ASN A 102 1.14 -0.37 -6.76
N LEU A 103 -0.18 -0.29 -6.94
CA LEU A 103 -0.79 0.15 -8.21
C LEU A 103 -0.47 1.62 -8.52
N LEU A 104 -0.47 2.50 -7.51
CA LEU A 104 -0.09 3.90 -7.68
C LEU A 104 1.38 4.02 -8.09
N SER A 105 2.29 3.25 -7.50
CA SER A 105 3.70 3.23 -7.90
C SER A 105 3.88 2.75 -9.35
N GLN A 106 3.12 1.75 -9.78
CA GLN A 106 3.13 1.33 -11.20
C GLN A 106 2.64 2.44 -12.13
N TYR A 107 1.62 3.18 -11.73
CA TYR A 107 1.11 4.32 -12.49
C TYR A 107 2.16 5.43 -12.62
N THR A 108 2.82 5.82 -11.52
CA THR A 108 3.85 6.86 -11.54
C THR A 108 5.06 6.43 -12.35
N ALA A 109 5.51 5.18 -12.20
CA ALA A 109 6.59 4.63 -13.02
C ALA A 109 6.24 4.63 -14.51
N ALA A 110 4.99 4.32 -14.88
CA ALA A 110 4.53 4.34 -16.27
C ALA A 110 4.54 5.75 -16.91
N CYS A 111 4.57 6.82 -16.11
CA CYS A 111 4.73 8.17 -16.62
C CYS A 111 6.13 8.43 -17.21
N TYR A 112 7.14 7.69 -16.76
CA TYR A 112 8.55 7.98 -17.04
C TYR A 112 9.30 6.83 -17.71
N ARG A 113 8.86 5.58 -17.57
CA ARG A 113 9.49 4.44 -18.23
C ARG A 113 9.21 4.45 -19.75
N ASP A 114 10.06 3.76 -20.50
CA ASP A 114 9.89 3.62 -21.95
C ASP A 114 8.80 2.61 -22.28
N PHE A 115 8.02 2.92 -23.32
CA PHE A 115 7.03 2.05 -23.97
C PHE A 115 7.30 2.02 -25.46
N SER A 116 6.76 1.01 -26.15
CA SER A 116 6.90 0.89 -27.62
C SER A 116 6.19 2.03 -28.36
N SER A 117 5.18 2.65 -27.73
CA SER A 117 4.45 3.80 -28.25
C SER A 117 3.77 4.59 -27.13
N GLU A 118 3.44 5.87 -27.41
CA GLU A 118 2.63 6.69 -26.50
C GLU A 118 1.22 6.11 -26.29
N LYS A 119 0.67 5.48 -27.31
CA LYS A 119 -0.63 4.79 -27.20
C LYS A 119 -0.59 3.70 -26.14
N GLU A 120 0.43 2.83 -26.20
CA GLU A 120 0.61 1.76 -25.21
C GLU A 120 0.78 2.30 -23.78
N ARG A 121 1.54 3.37 -23.60
CA ARG A 121 1.68 4.06 -22.31
C ARG A 121 0.33 4.52 -21.77
N LEU A 122 -0.46 5.19 -22.58
CA LEU A 122 -1.77 5.69 -22.19
C LEU A 122 -2.75 4.56 -21.87
N GLU A 123 -2.75 3.49 -22.66
CA GLU A 123 -3.58 2.30 -22.41
C GLU A 123 -3.19 1.63 -21.09
N PHE A 124 -1.89 1.47 -20.82
CA PHE A 124 -1.42 0.90 -19.55
C PHE A 124 -1.81 1.78 -18.33
N LYS A 125 -1.62 3.08 -18.44
CA LYS A 125 -2.03 4.02 -17.36
C LYS A 125 -3.53 3.97 -17.11
N ALA A 126 -4.33 3.95 -18.17
CA ALA A 126 -5.79 3.81 -18.06
C ALA A 126 -6.19 2.49 -17.41
N TYR A 127 -5.51 1.38 -17.76
CA TYR A 127 -5.71 0.07 -17.13
C TYR A 127 -5.43 0.11 -15.63
N ILE A 128 -4.31 0.70 -15.19
CA ILE A 128 -4.00 0.80 -13.75
C ILE A 128 -5.06 1.64 -13.02
N LEU A 129 -5.48 2.78 -13.57
CA LEU A 129 -6.51 3.60 -12.95
C LEU A 129 -7.86 2.88 -12.85
N SER A 130 -8.27 2.17 -13.93
CA SER A 130 -9.50 1.37 -13.88
C SER A 130 -9.41 0.25 -12.84
N THR A 131 -8.25 -0.40 -12.73
CA THR A 131 -8.00 -1.44 -11.73
C THR A 131 -8.14 -0.89 -10.29
N ILE A 132 -7.63 0.31 -10.01
CA ILE A 132 -7.80 0.96 -8.70
C ILE A 132 -9.29 1.21 -8.41
N VAL A 133 -10.03 1.72 -9.40
CA VAL A 133 -11.48 1.98 -9.27
C VAL A 133 -12.26 0.68 -9.06
N ASP A 134 -11.94 -0.35 -9.82
CA ASP A 134 -12.59 -1.66 -9.73
C ASP A 134 -12.28 -2.33 -8.38
N LEU A 135 -11.07 -2.22 -7.88
CA LEU A 135 -10.69 -2.68 -6.54
C LEU A 135 -11.52 -1.97 -5.45
N TYR A 136 -11.66 -0.64 -5.56
CA TYR A 136 -12.51 0.14 -4.65
C TYR A 136 -13.96 -0.35 -4.66
N HIS A 137 -14.56 -0.50 -5.83
CA HIS A 137 -15.95 -0.95 -5.95
C HIS A 137 -16.14 -2.38 -5.46
N SER A 138 -15.23 -3.28 -5.83
CA SER A 138 -15.29 -4.68 -5.42
C SER A 138 -15.14 -4.81 -3.91
N TYR A 139 -14.18 -4.11 -3.32
CA TYR A 139 -13.95 -4.13 -1.88
C TYR A 139 -15.15 -3.57 -1.11
N THR A 140 -15.65 -2.39 -1.50
CA THR A 140 -16.78 -1.75 -0.81
C THR A 140 -18.07 -2.56 -0.93
N THR A 141 -18.34 -3.14 -2.10
CA THR A 141 -19.51 -4.01 -2.32
C THR A 141 -19.44 -5.24 -1.43
N ARG A 142 -18.27 -5.91 -1.37
CA ARG A 142 -18.08 -7.08 -0.52
C ARG A 142 -18.12 -6.73 0.97
N PHE A 143 -17.53 -5.62 1.37
CA PHE A 143 -17.61 -5.13 2.74
C PHE A 143 -19.07 -4.94 3.19
N ILE A 144 -19.87 -4.25 2.39
CA ILE A 144 -21.30 -4.04 2.68
C ILE A 144 -22.07 -5.36 2.74
N SER A 145 -21.82 -6.27 1.78
CA SER A 145 -22.45 -7.58 1.76
C SER A 145 -22.13 -8.39 3.01
N ASN A 146 -20.85 -8.47 3.37
CA ASN A 146 -20.41 -9.20 4.55
C ASN A 146 -20.92 -8.56 5.85
N TRP A 147 -20.92 -7.22 5.93
CA TRP A 147 -21.51 -6.52 7.07
C TRP A 147 -22.97 -6.89 7.27
N ASN A 148 -23.77 -6.88 6.21
CA ASN A 148 -25.19 -7.20 6.28
C ASN A 148 -25.46 -8.66 6.66
N GLN A 149 -24.56 -9.56 6.29
CA GLN A 149 -24.67 -10.99 6.55
C GLN A 149 -24.10 -11.39 7.91
N ASP A 150 -22.88 -10.93 8.24
CA ASP A 150 -22.06 -11.51 9.28
C ASP A 150 -21.84 -10.60 10.50
N ALA A 151 -22.09 -9.27 10.38
CA ALA A 151 -21.95 -8.38 11.50
C ALA A 151 -22.93 -8.71 12.62
N LYS A 152 -22.45 -8.65 13.88
CA LYS A 152 -23.31 -8.84 15.05
C LYS A 152 -24.46 -7.84 15.03
N GLU A 153 -25.63 -8.28 15.45
CA GLU A 153 -26.86 -7.49 15.43
C GLU A 153 -26.72 -6.13 16.13
N ILE A 154 -25.95 -6.08 17.23
CA ILE A 154 -25.68 -4.85 17.99
C ILE A 154 -24.98 -3.76 17.16
N TYR A 155 -24.27 -4.13 16.10
CA TYR A 155 -23.62 -3.22 15.16
C TYR A 155 -24.43 -3.00 13.90
N ARG A 156 -24.98 -4.10 13.33
CA ARG A 156 -25.69 -4.11 12.05
C ARG A 156 -26.88 -3.17 12.02
N ASN A 157 -27.60 -3.07 13.14
CA ASN A 157 -28.83 -2.28 13.23
C ASN A 157 -28.60 -0.82 13.69
N VAL A 158 -27.36 -0.39 13.84
CA VAL A 158 -27.04 1.01 14.22
C VAL A 158 -27.00 1.87 12.96
N PRO A 159 -27.91 2.88 12.82
CA PRO A 159 -27.92 3.73 11.64
C PRO A 159 -26.61 4.48 11.44
N GLY A 160 -26.07 4.44 10.23
CA GLY A 160 -24.85 5.16 9.85
C GLY A 160 -23.53 4.47 10.26
N LEU A 161 -23.57 3.46 11.13
CA LEU A 161 -22.35 2.82 11.63
C LEU A 161 -21.58 2.08 10.53
N GLN A 162 -22.28 1.37 9.64
CA GLN A 162 -21.68 0.69 8.48
C GLN A 162 -20.91 1.67 7.59
N GLU A 163 -21.49 2.83 7.28
CA GLU A 163 -20.87 3.86 6.45
C GLU A 163 -19.64 4.47 7.12
N GLU A 164 -19.70 4.69 8.43
CA GLU A 164 -18.57 5.19 9.21
C GLU A 164 -17.41 4.19 9.21
N PHE A 165 -17.67 2.90 9.46
CA PHE A 165 -16.64 1.86 9.37
C PHE A 165 -16.02 1.78 7.97
N LYS A 166 -16.85 1.73 6.93
CA LYS A 166 -16.38 1.71 5.54
C LYS A 166 -15.49 2.90 5.23
N LYS A 167 -15.89 4.10 5.65
CA LYS A 167 -15.12 5.33 5.46
C LYS A 167 -13.76 5.25 6.17
N ASN A 168 -13.74 4.79 7.41
CA ASN A 168 -12.51 4.70 8.20
C ASN A 168 -11.55 3.66 7.59
N VAL A 169 -12.04 2.49 7.17
CA VAL A 169 -11.22 1.50 6.46
C VAL A 169 -10.56 2.08 5.21
N LEU A 170 -11.28 2.86 4.41
CA LEU A 170 -10.72 3.47 3.20
C LEU A 170 -9.74 4.61 3.49
N LEU A 171 -9.97 5.39 4.54
CA LEU A 171 -9.02 6.42 4.99
C LEU A 171 -7.72 5.78 5.47
N ASP A 172 -7.81 4.75 6.31
CA ASP A 172 -6.64 4.03 6.81
C ASP A 172 -5.90 3.30 5.68
N ALA A 173 -6.62 2.72 4.71
CA ALA A 173 -6.03 2.11 3.52
C ALA A 173 -5.21 3.13 2.71
N SER A 174 -5.70 4.37 2.57
CA SER A 174 -4.95 5.44 1.90
C SER A 174 -3.67 5.81 2.67
N GLY A 175 -3.73 5.82 3.99
CA GLY A 175 -2.56 6.03 4.85
C GLY A 175 -1.54 4.90 4.74
N TYR A 176 -1.98 3.63 4.74
CA TYR A 176 -1.09 2.48 4.51
C TYR A 176 -0.48 2.49 3.11
N ALA A 177 -1.24 2.89 2.07
CA ALA A 177 -0.70 3.08 0.73
C ALA A 177 0.46 4.07 0.71
N SER A 178 0.32 5.20 1.41
CA SER A 178 1.37 6.20 1.56
C SER A 178 2.62 5.63 2.26
N ILE A 179 2.43 4.88 3.35
CA ILE A 179 3.55 4.26 4.08
C ILE A 179 4.29 3.25 3.21
N VAL A 180 3.55 2.40 2.49
CA VAL A 180 4.12 1.38 1.60
C VAL A 180 4.88 2.05 0.44
N ASN A 181 4.33 3.10 -0.16
CA ASN A 181 5.01 3.85 -1.22
C ASN A 181 6.29 4.49 -0.69
N TRP A 182 6.21 5.15 0.47
CA TRP A 182 7.37 5.72 1.11
C TRP A 182 8.47 4.68 1.37
N PHE A 183 8.08 3.53 1.93
CA PHE A 183 8.97 2.40 2.16
C PHE A 183 9.71 1.93 0.89
N ARG A 184 9.01 1.89 -0.25
CA ARG A 184 9.57 1.45 -1.53
C ARG A 184 10.42 2.52 -2.22
N VAL A 185 10.06 3.79 -2.03
CA VAL A 185 10.77 4.94 -2.61
C VAL A 185 12.03 5.28 -1.82
N ALA A 186 11.94 5.37 -0.49
CA ALA A 186 13.05 5.72 0.39
C ALA A 186 13.87 4.51 0.88
N GLY A 187 13.36 3.29 0.71
CA GLY A 187 14.00 2.07 1.17
C GLY A 187 14.98 1.45 0.17
N ASN A 188 15.69 0.40 0.63
CA ASN A 188 16.63 -0.38 -0.19
C ASN A 188 15.93 -1.36 -1.15
N ILE A 189 14.61 -1.50 -1.06
CA ILE A 189 13.81 -2.40 -1.88
C ILE A 189 12.85 -1.55 -2.70
N ALA A 190 13.26 -1.18 -3.91
CA ALA A 190 12.42 -0.45 -4.84
C ALA A 190 11.32 -1.36 -5.43
N TYR A 191 10.27 -0.73 -5.98
CA TYR A 191 9.39 -1.46 -6.89
C TYR A 191 10.14 -1.77 -8.19
N PRO A 192 10.00 -3.01 -8.73
CA PRO A 192 10.62 -3.37 -10.00
C PRO A 192 10.29 -2.42 -11.15
N ASP A 193 9.11 -1.80 -11.12
CA ASP A 193 8.67 -0.82 -12.11
C ASP A 193 9.58 0.41 -12.19
N PHE A 194 10.11 0.88 -11.07
CA PHE A 194 11.08 1.98 -11.04
C PHE A 194 12.46 1.56 -11.58
N ASP A 195 12.83 0.30 -11.42
CA ASP A 195 14.11 -0.22 -11.93
C ASP A 195 14.12 -0.32 -13.47
N MET A 196 12.95 -0.36 -14.10
CA MET A 196 12.82 -0.27 -15.55
C MET A 196 13.12 1.14 -16.10
N ILE A 197 13.21 2.17 -15.24
CA ILE A 197 13.55 3.53 -15.63
C ILE A 197 15.08 3.69 -15.55
N THR A 198 15.76 3.67 -16.70
CA THR A 198 17.23 3.71 -16.78
C THR A 198 17.82 5.11 -16.59
N ASP A 199 17.07 6.15 -16.92
CA ASP A 199 17.45 7.55 -16.71
C ASP A 199 17.23 7.93 -15.25
N LEU A 200 18.31 8.29 -14.54
CA LEU A 200 18.27 8.62 -13.11
C LEU A 200 17.40 9.85 -12.80
N ASN A 201 17.35 10.85 -13.68
CA ASN A 201 16.52 12.03 -13.44
C ASN A 201 15.03 11.65 -13.56
N LYS A 202 14.67 10.93 -14.63
CA LYS A 202 13.32 10.40 -14.79
C LYS A 202 12.91 9.47 -13.62
N LYS A 203 13.84 8.65 -13.12
CA LYS A 203 13.59 7.77 -11.97
C LYS A 203 13.31 8.58 -10.71
N ARG A 204 14.08 9.64 -10.43
CA ARG A 204 13.82 10.57 -9.32
C ARG A 204 12.45 11.24 -9.44
N ASP A 205 12.13 11.76 -10.63
CA ASP A 205 10.84 12.41 -10.90
C ASP A 205 9.68 11.44 -10.67
N ALA A 206 9.81 10.18 -11.14
CA ALA A 206 8.81 9.14 -10.93
C ALA A 206 8.61 8.79 -9.45
N MET A 207 9.68 8.80 -8.66
CA MET A 207 9.63 8.47 -7.24
C MET A 207 9.18 9.66 -6.38
N ALA A 208 9.28 10.89 -6.89
CA ALA A 208 8.82 12.11 -6.23
C ALA A 208 7.33 12.44 -6.51
N LEU A 209 6.72 11.80 -7.51
CA LEU A 209 5.32 11.98 -7.90
C LEU A 209 4.37 11.21 -6.97
#